data_23f92f6a74294e8b08be12047bbcb768
#
_entry.id   23f92f6a74294e8b08be12047bbcb768
#
_cell.length_a   1.000
_cell.length_b   1.000
_cell.length_c   1.000
_cell.angle_alpha   90.00
_cell.angle_beta   90.00
_cell.angle_gamma   90.00
#
_symmetry.space_group_name_H-M   'P 1'
#
loop_
_entity.id
_entity.type
_entity.pdbx_description
1 polymer ?
#
loop_
_entity_poly.entity_id
_entity_poly.type
_entity_poly.pdbx_seq_one_letter_code
_entity_poly.pdbx_strand_id
1 'polypeptide(L)'
;MLMALSLACAGVAQGAASAPGFDMNAVSGVLARAHRLGERMKNTMPENAYKREGEIKARKTFEVYESSAFQRKVMLENERLKKEVFGGFKSYYKDMGSRTGRKTLGEKLERLLPNERIYLFISSSVSKATLRTYIEQITELKDPNIVVVMRGFIGGMKYMGPTLNFIGDLLEKDPACGLSCGLYGVNLEVDPLLFRRYGIVQVPAVVYVPDIEVLGPGSEGLGRNARVSRSYAFYGDAALSYSLKRINEEAKSASLAAVIKEFKHGFYK
;
A
#
# COMPACT_ATOMS: atom_id res chain seq x y z
N MET A 1 31.27 -20.02 -75.77
CA MET A 1 32.19 -19.17 -74.99
C MET A 1 31.49 -18.81 -73.68
N LEU A 2 31.64 -19.63 -72.63
CA LEU A 2 31.04 -19.43 -71.35
C LEU A 2 32.05 -18.73 -70.41
N MET A 3 31.72 -17.59 -69.93
CA MET A 3 32.43 -16.93 -68.78
C MET A 3 31.72 -17.25 -67.47
N ALA A 4 32.40 -17.97 -66.60
CA ALA A 4 31.97 -18.24 -65.26
C ALA A 4 32.43 -17.09 -64.38
N LEU A 5 31.47 -16.42 -63.71
CA LEU A 5 31.72 -15.40 -62.66
C LEU A 5 31.68 -16.06 -61.28
N SER A 6 32.84 -16.18 -60.70
CA SER A 6 32.94 -16.66 -59.31
C SER A 6 32.70 -15.51 -58.30
N LEU A 7 31.62 -15.63 -57.54
CA LEU A 7 31.29 -14.72 -56.44
C LEU A 7 32.02 -15.22 -55.16
N ALA A 8 32.97 -14.42 -54.69
CA ALA A 8 33.63 -14.66 -53.42
C ALA A 8 32.75 -14.08 -52.28
N CYS A 9 32.21 -14.97 -51.47
CA CYS A 9 31.56 -14.58 -50.18
C CYS A 9 32.64 -14.24 -49.17
N ALA A 10 32.79 -12.96 -48.86
CA ALA A 10 33.55 -12.50 -47.73
C ALA A 10 32.70 -12.70 -46.45
N GLY A 11 33.09 -13.66 -45.62
CA GLY A 11 32.49 -13.89 -44.29
C GLY A 11 32.87 -12.74 -43.34
N VAL A 12 31.87 -11.99 -42.90
CA VAL A 12 32.01 -11.04 -41.81
C VAL A 12 31.96 -11.84 -40.51
N ALA A 13 33.12 -12.04 -39.87
CA ALA A 13 33.18 -12.56 -38.51
C ALA A 13 32.64 -11.49 -37.54
N GLN A 14 31.43 -11.72 -37.02
CA GLN A 14 30.91 -10.96 -35.90
C GLN A 14 31.71 -11.33 -34.65
N GLY A 15 32.58 -10.43 -34.24
CA GLY A 15 33.24 -10.52 -32.94
C GLY A 15 32.20 -10.45 -31.82
N ALA A 16 31.99 -11.55 -31.12
CA ALA A 16 31.25 -11.56 -29.88
C ALA A 16 31.98 -10.67 -28.88
N ALA A 17 31.40 -9.51 -28.56
CA ALA A 17 31.87 -8.68 -27.47
C ALA A 17 31.66 -9.48 -26.17
N SER A 18 32.77 -9.96 -25.60
CA SER A 18 32.79 -10.58 -24.28
C SER A 18 32.30 -9.52 -23.27
N ALA A 19 31.28 -9.87 -22.47
CA ALA A 19 30.84 -9.06 -21.35
C ALA A 19 32.05 -8.71 -20.46
N PRO A 20 32.16 -7.45 -19.96
CA PRO A 20 33.29 -7.07 -19.14
C PRO A 20 33.36 -7.99 -17.93
N GLY A 21 34.43 -8.76 -17.84
CA GLY A 21 34.67 -9.68 -16.74
C GLY A 21 34.69 -8.89 -15.44
N PHE A 22 33.99 -9.39 -14.43
CA PHE A 22 33.90 -8.80 -13.10
C PHE A 22 35.31 -8.85 -12.46
N ASP A 23 35.99 -7.70 -12.41
CA ASP A 23 37.35 -7.62 -11.86
C ASP A 23 37.30 -7.56 -10.32
N MET A 24 37.56 -8.71 -9.69
CA MET A 24 37.61 -8.84 -8.23
C MET A 24 38.68 -7.94 -7.57
N ASN A 25 39.74 -7.57 -8.31
CA ASN A 25 40.77 -6.66 -7.79
C ASN A 25 40.30 -5.21 -7.75
N ALA A 26 39.48 -4.81 -8.73
CA ALA A 26 38.83 -3.51 -8.71
C ALA A 26 37.84 -3.39 -7.56
N VAL A 27 37.06 -4.44 -7.28
CA VAL A 27 36.11 -4.48 -6.15
C VAL A 27 36.84 -4.43 -4.81
N SER A 28 37.93 -5.20 -4.65
CA SER A 28 38.72 -5.18 -3.40
C SER A 28 39.35 -3.81 -3.14
N GLY A 29 39.79 -3.11 -4.20
CA GLY A 29 40.31 -1.75 -4.13
C GLY A 29 39.24 -0.73 -3.68
N VAL A 30 38.01 -0.83 -4.19
CA VAL A 30 36.87 0.01 -3.77
C VAL A 30 36.49 -0.26 -2.32
N LEU A 31 36.41 -1.53 -1.90
CA LEU A 31 36.12 -1.90 -0.52
C LEU A 31 37.19 -1.39 0.46
N ALA A 32 38.46 -1.53 0.12
CA ALA A 32 39.56 -1.00 0.94
C ALA A 32 39.56 0.54 1.05
N ARG A 33 39.10 1.22 -0.01
CA ARG A 33 38.96 2.71 0.00
C ARG A 33 37.74 3.10 0.86
N ALA A 34 36.60 2.39 0.74
CA ALA A 34 35.42 2.62 1.54
C ALA A 34 35.71 2.40 3.04
N HIS A 35 36.41 1.33 3.38
CA HIS A 35 36.84 1.05 4.76
C HIS A 35 37.72 2.19 5.34
N ARG A 36 38.71 2.63 4.61
CA ARG A 36 39.57 3.76 5.02
C ARG A 36 38.78 5.08 5.19
N LEU A 37 37.79 5.30 4.31
CA LEU A 37 36.88 6.46 4.43
C LEU A 37 36.03 6.37 5.69
N GLY A 38 35.46 5.17 5.98
CA GLY A 38 34.70 4.91 7.18
C GLY A 38 35.51 5.13 8.48
N GLU A 39 36.77 4.69 8.52
CA GLU A 39 37.65 4.94 9.66
C GLU A 39 37.96 6.42 9.84
N ARG A 40 38.20 7.15 8.73
CA ARG A 40 38.39 8.61 8.78
C ARG A 40 37.12 9.32 9.30
N MET A 41 35.95 8.91 8.86
CA MET A 41 34.66 9.48 9.34
C MET A 41 34.44 9.23 10.83
N LYS A 42 34.79 8.05 11.35
CA LYS A 42 34.76 7.79 12.81
C LYS A 42 35.64 8.74 13.60
N ASN A 43 36.83 9.02 13.09
CA ASN A 43 37.79 9.90 13.77
C ASN A 43 37.49 11.41 13.61
N THR A 44 36.61 11.79 12.66
CA THR A 44 36.19 13.18 12.42
C THR A 44 34.83 13.52 12.98
N MET A 45 34.09 12.55 13.54
CA MET A 45 32.82 12.87 14.23
C MET A 45 33.15 13.70 15.47
N PRO A 46 32.59 14.92 15.57
CA PRO A 46 32.77 15.72 16.77
C PRO A 46 32.23 14.97 17.96
N GLU A 47 32.93 14.93 19.07
CA GLU A 47 32.44 14.36 20.33
C GLU A 47 31.14 15.08 20.70
N ASN A 48 30.06 14.31 20.80
CA ASN A 48 28.78 14.89 21.17
C ASN A 48 28.85 15.32 22.65
N ALA A 49 28.92 16.62 22.89
CA ALA A 49 28.98 17.19 24.23
C ALA A 49 27.87 16.71 25.17
N TYR A 50 26.76 16.28 24.59
CA TYR A 50 25.58 15.77 25.33
C TYR A 50 25.50 14.23 25.41
N LYS A 51 26.53 13.51 24.95
CA LYS A 51 26.51 12.03 24.93
C LYS A 51 26.25 11.45 26.31
N ARG A 52 26.94 11.90 27.33
CA ARG A 52 26.80 11.44 28.72
C ARG A 52 25.41 11.74 29.28
N GLU A 53 24.88 12.92 29.01
CA GLU A 53 23.53 13.30 29.43
C GLU A 53 22.46 12.48 28.71
N GLY A 54 22.63 12.25 27.42
CA GLY A 54 21.78 11.38 26.62
C GLY A 54 21.77 9.95 27.13
N GLU A 55 22.92 9.37 27.48
CA GLU A 55 23.03 8.02 28.05
C GLU A 55 22.33 7.92 29.40
N ILE A 56 22.47 8.92 30.28
CA ILE A 56 21.79 8.96 31.57
C ILE A 56 20.27 9.03 31.39
N LYS A 57 19.79 9.90 30.49
CA LYS A 57 18.36 10.02 30.18
C LYS A 57 17.80 8.75 29.54
N ALA A 58 18.53 8.15 28.61
CA ALA A 58 18.13 6.88 27.99
C ALA A 58 18.01 5.76 29.00
N ARG A 59 18.98 5.63 29.93
CA ARG A 59 18.93 4.64 31.02
C ARG A 59 17.74 4.84 31.93
N LYS A 60 17.48 6.08 32.38
CA LYS A 60 16.29 6.38 33.18
C LYS A 60 14.98 6.05 32.46
N THR A 61 14.90 6.36 31.18
CA THR A 61 13.70 6.03 30.38
C THR A 61 13.53 4.52 30.26
N PHE A 62 14.63 3.77 30.07
CA PHE A 62 14.60 2.31 30.01
C PHE A 62 14.19 1.69 31.36
N GLU A 63 14.69 2.19 32.48
CA GLU A 63 14.28 1.75 33.83
C GLU A 63 12.78 1.99 34.07
N VAL A 64 12.25 3.13 33.63
CA VAL A 64 10.82 3.41 33.68
C VAL A 64 10.04 2.44 32.81
N TYR A 65 10.53 2.16 31.59
CA TYR A 65 9.90 1.22 30.68
C TYR A 65 9.87 -0.21 31.23
N GLU A 66 10.93 -0.68 31.88
CA GLU A 66 10.99 -2.01 32.50
C GLU A 66 10.23 -2.07 33.84
N SER A 67 9.85 -0.93 34.41
CA SER A 67 9.16 -0.93 35.70
C SER A 67 7.81 -1.68 35.63
N SER A 68 7.54 -2.49 36.64
CA SER A 68 6.28 -3.24 36.75
C SER A 68 5.04 -2.33 36.75
N ALA A 69 5.20 -1.08 37.22
CA ALA A 69 4.15 -0.08 37.21
C ALA A 69 3.82 0.39 35.79
N PHE A 70 4.85 0.65 34.95
CA PHE A 70 4.67 1.06 33.57
C PHE A 70 4.09 -0.10 32.73
N GLN A 71 4.63 -1.30 32.89
CA GLN A 71 4.14 -2.49 32.17
C GLN A 71 2.67 -2.80 32.50
N ARG A 72 2.26 -2.65 33.75
CA ARG A 72 0.85 -2.77 34.15
C ARG A 72 -0.02 -1.69 33.48
N LYS A 73 0.46 -0.43 33.43
CA LYS A 73 -0.25 0.64 32.73
C LYS A 73 -0.43 0.34 31.25
N VAL A 74 0.62 -0.11 30.58
CA VAL A 74 0.57 -0.52 29.17
C VAL A 74 -0.42 -1.67 28.93
N MET A 75 -0.42 -2.67 29.84
CA MET A 75 -1.35 -3.79 29.75
C MET A 75 -2.81 -3.34 29.89
N LEU A 76 -3.09 -2.50 30.90
CA LEU A 76 -4.44 -1.97 31.12
C LEU A 76 -4.92 -1.10 29.95
N GLU A 77 -4.04 -0.26 29.40
CA GLU A 77 -4.38 0.57 28.26
C GLU A 77 -4.58 -0.26 26.99
N ASN A 78 -3.77 -1.28 26.76
CA ASN A 78 -3.99 -2.24 25.68
C ASN A 78 -5.33 -2.98 25.79
N GLU A 79 -5.71 -3.41 26.99
CA GLU A 79 -7.02 -4.04 27.22
C GLU A 79 -8.17 -3.04 27.00
N ARG A 80 -8.00 -1.78 27.42
CA ARG A 80 -8.95 -0.72 27.18
C ARG A 80 -9.10 -0.47 25.67
N LEU A 81 -8.00 -0.30 24.97
CA LEU A 81 -7.99 -0.10 23.52
C LEU A 81 -8.62 -1.28 22.77
N LYS A 82 -8.29 -2.52 23.15
CA LYS A 82 -8.92 -3.71 22.58
C LYS A 82 -10.44 -3.71 22.78
N LYS A 83 -10.91 -3.25 23.93
CA LYS A 83 -12.33 -3.28 24.29
C LYS A 83 -13.10 -2.09 23.70
N GLU A 84 -12.55 -0.88 23.80
CA GLU A 84 -13.24 0.37 23.43
C GLU A 84 -13.03 0.75 21.96
N VAL A 85 -11.82 0.57 21.44
CA VAL A 85 -11.49 0.96 20.06
C VAL A 85 -11.62 -0.21 19.08
N PHE A 86 -11.13 -1.39 19.46
CA PHE A 86 -11.11 -2.58 18.60
C PHE A 86 -12.21 -3.58 18.89
N GLY A 87 -13.06 -3.35 19.89
CA GLY A 87 -14.19 -4.23 20.23
C GLY A 87 -15.19 -4.37 19.09
N GLY A 88 -15.44 -3.30 18.37
CA GLY A 88 -16.26 -3.30 17.13
C GLY A 88 -15.54 -3.91 15.93
N PHE A 89 -14.23 -3.80 15.86
CA PHE A 89 -13.42 -4.39 14.78
C PHE A 89 -13.24 -5.90 14.91
N LYS A 90 -13.35 -6.46 16.11
CA LYS A 90 -13.14 -7.90 16.33
C LYS A 90 -14.18 -8.78 15.63
N SER A 91 -15.41 -8.32 15.48
CA SER A 91 -16.43 -9.00 14.67
C SER A 91 -16.10 -8.90 13.18
N TYR A 92 -15.59 -7.76 12.74
CA TYR A 92 -15.20 -7.50 11.36
C TYR A 92 -14.01 -8.38 10.91
N TYR A 93 -12.94 -8.45 11.73
CA TYR A 93 -11.78 -9.29 11.43
C TYR A 93 -12.04 -10.79 11.62
N LYS A 94 -12.92 -11.19 12.53
CA LYS A 94 -13.30 -12.60 12.69
C LYS A 94 -14.08 -13.10 11.47
N ASP A 95 -14.89 -12.24 10.89
CA ASP A 95 -15.65 -12.55 9.67
C ASP A 95 -14.73 -12.55 8.42
N MET A 96 -13.69 -11.70 8.39
CA MET A 96 -12.65 -11.69 7.35
C MET A 96 -11.71 -12.90 7.43
N GLY A 97 -11.28 -13.31 8.62
CA GLY A 97 -10.37 -14.47 8.82
C GLY A 97 -11.01 -15.81 8.49
N SER A 98 -12.34 -15.94 8.58
CA SER A 98 -13.05 -17.17 8.20
C SER A 98 -13.34 -17.27 6.70
N ARG A 99 -13.12 -16.19 5.93
CA ARG A 99 -13.39 -16.12 4.48
C ARG A 99 -12.22 -16.49 3.58
N THR A 100 -11.04 -16.80 4.14
CA THR A 100 -9.92 -17.41 3.39
C THR A 100 -10.13 -18.89 3.08
N GLY A 101 -11.36 -19.39 3.23
CA GLY A 101 -11.80 -20.71 2.79
C GLY A 101 -11.73 -20.81 1.27
N ARG A 102 -10.85 -21.69 0.80
CA ARG A 102 -10.72 -22.20 -0.56
C ARG A 102 -12.09 -22.43 -1.18
N LYS A 103 -12.57 -21.49 -2.00
CA LYS A 103 -13.76 -21.74 -2.81
C LYS A 103 -13.40 -22.65 -3.97
N THR A 104 -14.12 -23.74 -4.07
CA THR A 104 -14.05 -24.76 -5.13
C THR A 104 -14.32 -24.16 -6.50
N LEU A 105 -13.56 -24.64 -7.50
CA LEU A 105 -13.70 -24.34 -8.93
C LEU A 105 -15.15 -24.58 -9.38
N GLY A 106 -15.97 -23.54 -9.42
CA GLY A 106 -17.39 -23.65 -9.84
C GLY A 106 -18.30 -22.55 -9.30
N GLU A 107 -17.88 -21.80 -8.27
CA GLU A 107 -18.65 -20.64 -7.83
C GLU A 107 -18.36 -19.45 -8.74
N LYS A 108 -19.43 -18.84 -9.24
CA LYS A 108 -19.44 -17.62 -10.05
C LYS A 108 -18.40 -16.62 -9.53
N LEU A 109 -17.48 -16.18 -10.38
CA LEU A 109 -16.53 -15.11 -10.05
C LEU A 109 -17.32 -13.80 -9.81
N GLU A 110 -17.77 -13.64 -8.58
CA GLU A 110 -18.52 -12.44 -8.16
C GLU A 110 -17.60 -11.42 -7.45
N ARG A 111 -16.31 -11.74 -7.30
CA ARG A 111 -15.34 -10.92 -6.53
C ARG A 111 -13.95 -10.94 -7.17
N LEU A 112 -13.15 -9.96 -6.77
CA LEU A 112 -11.74 -9.91 -7.14
C LEU A 112 -10.99 -11.16 -6.64
N LEU A 113 -10.00 -11.60 -7.39
CA LEU A 113 -9.09 -12.67 -6.97
C LEU A 113 -8.25 -12.21 -5.77
N PRO A 114 -7.74 -13.13 -4.93
CA PRO A 114 -6.94 -12.77 -3.75
C PRO A 114 -5.69 -11.95 -4.05
N ASN A 115 -5.13 -12.09 -5.24
CA ASN A 115 -3.98 -11.33 -5.74
C ASN A 115 -4.35 -10.08 -6.52
N GLU A 116 -5.63 -9.74 -6.63
CA GLU A 116 -6.10 -8.51 -7.25
C GLU A 116 -6.44 -7.46 -6.20
N ARG A 117 -6.22 -6.17 -6.53
CA ARG A 117 -6.57 -5.04 -5.66
C ARG A 117 -7.18 -3.91 -6.47
N ILE A 118 -8.14 -3.25 -5.85
CA ILE A 118 -8.60 -1.92 -6.26
C ILE A 118 -8.25 -0.95 -5.13
N TYR A 119 -7.47 0.06 -5.45
CA TYR A 119 -7.17 1.16 -4.53
C TYR A 119 -7.94 2.40 -4.95
N LEU A 120 -8.67 2.99 -4.01
CA LEU A 120 -9.23 4.33 -4.14
C LEU A 120 -8.36 5.31 -3.35
N PHE A 121 -7.55 6.08 -4.04
CA PHE A 121 -6.70 7.10 -3.44
C PHE A 121 -7.48 8.39 -3.18
N ILE A 122 -7.48 8.83 -1.94
CA ILE A 122 -8.23 10.00 -1.47
C ILE A 122 -7.36 10.97 -0.67
N SER A 123 -7.91 12.16 -0.45
CA SER A 123 -7.35 13.19 0.44
C SER A 123 -8.49 14.00 1.06
N SER A 124 -8.22 14.66 2.17
CA SER A 124 -9.16 15.63 2.78
C SER A 124 -9.45 16.84 1.92
N SER A 125 -8.76 17.02 0.79
CA SER A 125 -9.04 18.07 -0.20
C SER A 125 -10.22 17.73 -1.13
N VAL A 126 -10.62 16.45 -1.21
CA VAL A 126 -11.80 16.02 -1.97
C VAL A 126 -13.06 16.27 -1.14
N SER A 127 -14.17 16.63 -1.80
CA SER A 127 -15.40 16.90 -1.07
C SER A 127 -15.87 15.69 -0.26
N LYS A 128 -16.32 15.92 0.98
CA LYS A 128 -16.84 14.84 1.83
C LYS A 128 -18.02 14.12 1.18
N ALA A 129 -18.87 14.85 0.45
CA ALA A 129 -20.00 14.25 -0.26
C ALA A 129 -19.56 13.24 -1.31
N THR A 130 -18.59 13.60 -2.16
CA THR A 130 -17.98 12.69 -3.13
C THR A 130 -17.36 11.46 -2.46
N LEU A 131 -16.59 11.65 -1.38
CA LEU A 131 -15.94 10.55 -0.67
C LEU A 131 -16.96 9.60 -0.04
N ARG A 132 -18.04 10.12 0.56
CA ARG A 132 -19.12 9.30 1.11
C ARG A 132 -19.80 8.46 0.04
N THR A 133 -20.07 9.04 -1.13
CA THR A 133 -20.63 8.28 -2.25
C THR A 133 -19.74 7.10 -2.66
N TYR A 134 -18.42 7.30 -2.71
CA TYR A 134 -17.49 6.19 -2.98
C TYR A 134 -17.51 5.12 -1.88
N ILE A 135 -17.54 5.53 -0.61
CA ILE A 135 -17.56 4.62 0.53
C ILE A 135 -18.86 3.79 0.55
N GLU A 136 -20.00 4.41 0.25
CA GLU A 136 -21.27 3.72 0.11
C GLU A 136 -21.21 2.65 -0.98
N GLN A 137 -20.74 3.01 -2.17
CA GLN A 137 -20.57 2.11 -3.29
C GLN A 137 -19.63 0.93 -2.97
N ILE A 138 -18.49 1.19 -2.32
CA ILE A 138 -17.55 0.14 -1.91
C ILE A 138 -18.18 -0.78 -0.85
N THR A 139 -18.93 -0.20 0.09
CA THR A 139 -19.62 -1.00 1.14
C THR A 139 -20.64 -1.97 0.55
N GLU A 140 -21.35 -1.57 -0.50
CA GLU A 140 -22.30 -2.43 -1.19
C GLU A 140 -21.62 -3.64 -1.85
N LEU A 141 -20.45 -3.45 -2.42
CA LEU A 141 -19.67 -4.51 -3.06
C LEU A 141 -19.16 -5.57 -2.07
N LYS A 142 -18.94 -5.21 -0.82
CA LYS A 142 -18.43 -6.10 0.26
C LYS A 142 -17.18 -6.90 -0.13
N ASP A 143 -16.35 -6.35 -1.02
CA ASP A 143 -15.11 -7.00 -1.45
C ASP A 143 -13.93 -6.50 -0.61
N PRO A 144 -13.24 -7.37 0.14
CA PRO A 144 -12.12 -6.99 1.01
C PRO A 144 -10.89 -6.54 0.22
N ASN A 145 -10.83 -6.81 -1.08
CA ASN A 145 -9.74 -6.43 -1.96
C ASN A 145 -9.88 -5.00 -2.52
N ILE A 146 -10.90 -4.26 -2.07
CA ILE A 146 -11.06 -2.83 -2.35
C ILE A 146 -10.62 -2.04 -1.13
N VAL A 147 -9.59 -1.21 -1.29
CA VAL A 147 -8.95 -0.45 -0.21
C VAL A 147 -9.01 1.04 -0.51
N VAL A 148 -9.46 1.82 0.46
CA VAL A 148 -9.41 3.28 0.42
C VAL A 148 -8.09 3.73 1.04
N VAL A 149 -7.33 4.55 0.34
CA VAL A 149 -5.96 4.92 0.76
C VAL A 149 -5.82 6.43 0.88
N MET A 150 -5.39 6.88 2.06
CA MET A 150 -4.97 8.26 2.31
C MET A 150 -3.44 8.36 2.26
N ARG A 151 -2.93 9.48 1.73
CA ARG A 151 -1.48 9.71 1.64
C ARG A 151 -0.79 9.89 2.98
N GLY A 152 -1.50 10.42 3.97
CA GLY A 152 -0.93 10.75 5.26
C GLY A 152 -1.95 11.37 6.19
N PHE A 153 -1.47 11.78 7.37
CA PHE A 153 -2.30 12.38 8.41
C PHE A 153 -2.59 13.86 8.12
N ILE A 154 -3.82 14.28 8.39
CA ILE A 154 -4.26 15.69 8.28
C ILE A 154 -3.55 16.50 9.36
N GLY A 155 -2.80 17.53 8.94
CA GLY A 155 -1.96 18.31 9.86
C GLY A 155 -0.67 17.63 10.30
N GLY A 156 -0.32 16.46 9.73
CA GLY A 156 0.89 15.70 10.01
C GLY A 156 0.74 14.72 11.19
N MET A 157 1.78 13.90 11.39
CA MET A 157 1.77 12.80 12.39
C MET A 157 1.68 13.27 13.85
N LYS A 158 1.94 14.54 14.11
CA LYS A 158 1.91 15.09 15.49
C LYS A 158 0.49 15.09 16.08
N TYR A 159 -0.52 15.21 15.22
CA TYR A 159 -1.91 15.32 15.64
C TYR A 159 -2.77 14.30 14.90
N MET A 160 -3.09 13.19 15.56
CA MET A 160 -3.94 12.16 14.97
C MET A 160 -5.43 12.53 14.97
N GLY A 161 -5.87 13.36 15.91
CA GLY A 161 -7.28 13.73 16.11
C GLY A 161 -7.99 14.19 14.83
N PRO A 162 -7.44 15.16 14.08
CA PRO A 162 -8.07 15.63 12.84
C PRO A 162 -8.27 14.52 11.79
N THR A 163 -7.34 13.58 11.70
CA THR A 163 -7.47 12.44 10.78
C THR A 163 -8.52 11.44 11.24
N LEU A 164 -8.55 11.13 12.54
CA LEU A 164 -9.54 10.23 13.11
C LEU A 164 -10.95 10.79 12.98
N ASN A 165 -11.13 12.08 13.25
CA ASN A 165 -12.41 12.76 13.06
C ASN A 165 -12.84 12.74 11.58
N PHE A 166 -11.93 13.03 10.65
CA PHE A 166 -12.22 12.99 9.22
C PHE A 166 -12.64 11.59 8.77
N ILE A 167 -11.93 10.55 9.21
CA ILE A 167 -12.26 9.16 8.90
C ILE A 167 -13.60 8.77 9.54
N GLY A 168 -13.83 9.16 10.80
CA GLY A 168 -15.11 8.94 11.50
C GLY A 168 -16.26 9.54 10.72
N ASP A 169 -16.18 10.81 10.37
CA ASP A 169 -17.19 11.53 9.59
C ASP A 169 -17.48 10.85 8.24
N LEU A 170 -16.47 10.23 7.62
CA LEU A 170 -16.66 9.52 6.34
C LEU A 170 -17.34 8.16 6.52
N LEU A 171 -17.03 7.46 7.60
CA LEU A 171 -17.51 6.10 7.83
C LEU A 171 -18.88 6.04 8.53
N GLU A 172 -19.31 7.11 9.17
CA GLU A 172 -20.64 7.18 9.80
C GLU A 172 -21.75 7.17 8.77
N LYS A 173 -22.70 6.23 8.91
CA LYS A 173 -23.84 6.11 7.99
C LYS A 173 -24.83 7.27 8.11
N ASP A 174 -25.06 7.72 9.33
CA ASP A 174 -25.96 8.83 9.63
C ASP A 174 -25.21 9.90 10.45
N PRO A 175 -24.92 11.06 9.88
CA PRO A 175 -24.27 12.16 10.60
C PRO A 175 -25.08 12.72 11.77
N ALA A 176 -26.39 12.43 11.82
CA ALA A 176 -27.27 12.90 12.89
C ALA A 176 -27.34 11.90 14.07
N CYS A 177 -26.76 10.71 13.93
CA CYS A 177 -26.76 9.73 15.01
C CYS A 177 -25.72 10.12 16.07
N GLY A 178 -26.05 10.01 17.34
CA GLY A 178 -25.13 10.24 18.45
C GLY A 178 -24.10 9.10 18.60
N LEU A 179 -23.87 8.64 19.85
CA LEU A 179 -22.82 7.66 20.20
C LEU A 179 -23.00 6.22 19.64
N SER A 180 -24.08 5.91 18.93
CA SER A 180 -24.39 4.54 18.42
C SER A 180 -24.49 4.50 16.91
N CYS A 181 -23.68 5.22 16.19
CA CYS A 181 -23.69 5.26 14.74
C CYS A 181 -23.28 3.93 14.10
N GLY A 182 -24.06 3.45 13.14
CA GLY A 182 -23.59 2.40 12.26
C GLY A 182 -22.48 2.91 11.35
N LEU A 183 -21.42 2.12 11.17
CA LEU A 183 -20.31 2.47 10.30
C LEU A 183 -20.41 1.72 8.96
N TYR A 184 -19.90 2.35 7.91
CA TYR A 184 -19.63 1.69 6.64
C TYR A 184 -18.44 0.73 6.79
N GLY A 185 -18.59 -0.51 6.28
CA GLY A 185 -17.55 -1.55 6.38
C GLY A 185 -16.60 -1.49 5.19
N VAL A 186 -15.66 -0.56 5.20
CA VAL A 186 -14.62 -0.43 4.16
C VAL A 186 -13.22 -0.52 4.76
N ASN A 187 -12.26 -1.04 3.99
CA ASN A 187 -10.85 -0.97 4.37
C ASN A 187 -10.32 0.42 4.05
N LEU A 188 -9.93 1.17 5.10
CA LEU A 188 -9.33 2.48 4.94
C LEU A 188 -7.94 2.49 5.59
N GLU A 189 -6.93 2.87 4.83
CA GLU A 189 -5.54 2.87 5.25
C GLU A 189 -4.90 4.24 5.03
N VAL A 190 -3.93 4.59 5.89
CA VAL A 190 -3.06 5.75 5.70
C VAL A 190 -1.70 5.23 5.26
N ASP A 191 -1.45 5.20 3.96
CA ASP A 191 -0.25 4.61 3.38
C ASP A 191 0.41 5.51 2.31
N PRO A 192 1.45 6.27 2.69
CA PRO A 192 2.22 7.07 1.74
C PRO A 192 3.04 6.24 0.76
N LEU A 193 3.33 4.96 1.08
CA LEU A 193 4.15 4.11 0.23
C LEU A 193 3.37 3.64 -1.00
N LEU A 194 2.06 3.37 -0.85
CA LEU A 194 1.18 3.06 -1.98
C LEU A 194 1.08 4.24 -2.95
N PHE A 195 0.97 5.48 -2.45
CA PHE A 195 1.01 6.68 -3.31
C PHE A 195 2.29 6.78 -4.13
N ARG A 196 3.44 6.47 -3.51
CA ARG A 196 4.74 6.45 -4.22
C ARG A 196 4.86 5.30 -5.19
N ARG A 197 4.40 4.11 -4.80
CA ARG A 197 4.47 2.90 -5.61
C ARG A 197 3.73 3.06 -6.93
N TYR A 198 2.54 3.64 -6.90
CA TYR A 198 1.71 3.84 -8.09
C TYR A 198 1.82 5.25 -8.70
N GLY A 199 2.73 6.09 -8.20
CA GLY A 199 2.99 7.43 -8.74
C GLY A 199 1.79 8.37 -8.64
N ILE A 200 0.95 8.25 -7.60
CA ILE A 200 -0.29 9.01 -7.46
C ILE A 200 0.04 10.44 -7.06
N VAL A 201 -0.24 11.39 -7.95
CA VAL A 201 0.00 12.83 -7.75
C VAL A 201 -1.30 13.63 -7.61
N GLN A 202 -2.41 13.11 -8.09
CA GLN A 202 -3.73 13.73 -8.04
C GLN A 202 -4.76 12.76 -7.43
N VAL A 203 -5.74 13.31 -6.73
CA VAL A 203 -6.85 12.56 -6.13
C VAL A 203 -8.19 13.27 -6.44
N PRO A 204 -9.30 12.54 -6.54
CA PRO A 204 -9.41 11.09 -6.37
C PRO A 204 -8.77 10.33 -7.54
N ALA A 205 -8.22 9.15 -7.24
CA ALA A 205 -7.69 8.26 -8.25
C ALA A 205 -8.08 6.81 -7.92
N VAL A 206 -8.48 6.07 -8.93
CA VAL A 206 -8.80 4.64 -8.83
C VAL A 206 -7.70 3.86 -9.53
N VAL A 207 -7.09 2.90 -8.83
CA VAL A 207 -6.04 2.04 -9.39
C VAL A 207 -6.44 0.58 -9.26
N TYR A 208 -6.41 -0.15 -10.34
CA TYR A 208 -6.57 -1.59 -10.36
C TYR A 208 -5.23 -2.28 -10.59
N VAL A 209 -4.94 -3.28 -9.78
CA VAL A 209 -3.73 -4.09 -9.84
C VAL A 209 -4.15 -5.55 -9.99
N PRO A 210 -3.87 -6.18 -11.15
CA PRO A 210 -4.30 -7.56 -11.42
C PRO A 210 -3.44 -8.62 -10.74
N ASP A 211 -2.25 -8.25 -10.28
CA ASP A 211 -1.33 -9.19 -9.65
C ASP A 211 -0.48 -8.47 -8.59
N ILE A 212 -0.87 -8.63 -7.34
CA ILE A 212 -0.16 -8.09 -6.19
C ILE A 212 0.48 -9.23 -5.39
N GLU A 213 1.73 -9.04 -5.03
CA GLU A 213 2.41 -9.91 -4.09
C GLU A 213 2.03 -9.50 -2.66
N VAL A 214 1.23 -10.34 -1.99
CA VAL A 214 0.86 -10.12 -0.58
C VAL A 214 1.98 -10.61 0.32
N LEU A 215 2.76 -9.70 0.87
CA LEU A 215 3.97 -9.98 1.65
C LEU A 215 3.74 -10.16 3.16
N GLY A 216 2.51 -10.33 3.62
CA GLY A 216 2.20 -10.46 5.05
C GLY A 216 1.86 -9.12 5.74
N PRO A 217 1.94 -9.04 7.07
CA PRO A 217 1.54 -7.85 7.82
C PRO A 217 2.47 -6.68 7.53
N GLY A 218 2.00 -5.68 6.83
CA GLY A 218 2.72 -4.47 6.48
C GLY A 218 2.09 -3.75 5.30
N SER A 219 2.68 -2.61 4.90
CA SER A 219 2.21 -1.89 3.72
C SER A 219 2.43 -2.70 2.45
N GLU A 220 1.38 -2.86 1.66
CA GLU A 220 1.47 -3.45 0.32
C GLU A 220 2.37 -2.59 -0.61
N GLY A 221 2.66 -1.34 -0.23
CA GLY A 221 3.62 -0.45 -0.88
C GLY A 221 5.10 -0.85 -0.72
N LEU A 222 5.43 -1.72 0.24
CA LEU A 222 6.81 -2.15 0.55
C LEU A 222 7.31 -3.32 -0.32
N GLY A 223 6.52 -3.85 -1.23
CA GLY A 223 6.91 -4.98 -2.08
C GLY A 223 8.33 -4.83 -2.64
N ARG A 224 9.20 -5.81 -2.35
CA ARG A 224 10.65 -5.79 -2.68
C ARG A 224 10.92 -5.77 -4.18
N ASN A 225 10.01 -6.24 -4.99
CA ASN A 225 10.13 -6.18 -6.43
C ASN A 225 9.64 -4.83 -6.92
N ALA A 226 10.60 -3.93 -7.17
CA ALA A 226 10.38 -2.61 -7.76
C ALA A 226 9.79 -2.65 -9.19
N ARG A 227 9.56 -3.83 -9.76
CA ARG A 227 8.73 -3.98 -10.95
C ARG A 227 7.28 -3.88 -10.49
N VAL A 228 6.72 -2.69 -10.69
CA VAL A 228 5.28 -2.46 -10.63
C VAL A 228 4.65 -3.54 -11.49
N SER A 229 4.00 -4.53 -10.86
CA SER A 229 3.05 -5.39 -11.54
C SER A 229 2.13 -4.45 -12.30
N ARG A 230 1.74 -4.82 -13.49
CA ARG A 230 0.86 -4.02 -14.34
C ARG A 230 -0.22 -3.35 -13.48
N SER A 231 -0.34 -2.02 -13.53
CA SER A 231 -1.38 -1.27 -12.83
C SER A 231 -2.09 -0.37 -13.82
N TYR A 232 -3.38 -0.18 -13.62
CA TYR A 232 -4.24 0.65 -14.46
C TYR A 232 -4.85 1.72 -13.58
N ALA A 233 -4.70 2.98 -13.95
CA ALA A 233 -5.13 4.11 -13.14
C ALA A 233 -6.13 4.99 -13.88
N PHE A 234 -7.15 5.44 -13.16
CA PHE A 234 -8.10 6.46 -13.61
C PHE A 234 -8.06 7.63 -12.62
N TYR A 235 -7.92 8.84 -13.12
CA TYR A 235 -7.85 10.07 -12.34
C TYR A 235 -9.09 10.91 -12.55
N GLY A 236 -9.60 11.51 -11.49
CA GLY A 236 -10.70 12.45 -11.54
C GLY A 236 -11.92 12.01 -10.75
N ASP A 237 -12.82 12.99 -10.53
CA ASP A 237 -14.07 12.78 -9.81
C ASP A 237 -15.13 12.24 -10.78
N ALA A 238 -15.28 10.93 -10.81
CA ALA A 238 -16.27 10.23 -11.61
C ALA A 238 -16.88 9.09 -10.79
N ALA A 239 -18.07 8.62 -11.16
CA ALA A 239 -18.67 7.45 -10.54
C ALA A 239 -17.71 6.27 -10.56
N LEU A 240 -17.58 5.53 -9.44
CA LEU A 240 -16.63 4.41 -9.31
C LEU A 240 -16.85 3.36 -10.41
N SER A 241 -18.11 3.05 -10.72
CA SER A 241 -18.48 2.13 -11.80
C SER A 241 -17.95 2.59 -13.17
N TYR A 242 -17.98 3.89 -13.46
CA TYR A 242 -17.43 4.45 -14.69
C TYR A 242 -15.90 4.33 -14.73
N SER A 243 -15.23 4.73 -13.63
CA SER A 243 -13.78 4.64 -13.52
C SER A 243 -13.28 3.22 -13.71
N LEU A 244 -13.93 2.24 -13.07
CA LEU A 244 -13.61 0.82 -13.20
C LEU A 244 -13.90 0.28 -14.62
N LYS A 245 -14.97 0.76 -15.26
CA LYS A 245 -15.26 0.40 -16.66
C LYS A 245 -14.14 0.87 -17.58
N ARG A 246 -13.70 2.12 -17.44
CA ARG A 246 -12.57 2.67 -18.23
C ARG A 246 -11.28 1.89 -18.00
N ILE A 247 -10.97 1.57 -16.74
CA ILE A 247 -9.84 0.73 -16.39
C ILE A 247 -9.95 -0.66 -17.04
N ASN A 248 -11.14 -1.27 -17.04
CA ASN A 248 -11.32 -2.62 -17.58
C ASN A 248 -11.29 -2.69 -19.11
N GLU A 249 -11.49 -1.59 -19.80
CA GLU A 249 -11.29 -1.51 -21.27
C GLU A 249 -9.83 -1.84 -21.65
N GLU A 250 -8.87 -1.48 -20.76
CA GLU A 250 -7.44 -1.76 -20.93
C GLU A 250 -7.01 -3.06 -20.24
N ALA A 251 -7.47 -3.28 -19.00
CA ALA A 251 -7.08 -4.42 -18.18
C ALA A 251 -7.65 -5.75 -18.70
N LYS A 252 -8.86 -5.73 -19.28
CA LYS A 252 -9.60 -6.90 -19.82
C LYS A 252 -9.74 -8.03 -18.78
N SER A 253 -9.91 -7.66 -17.51
CA SER A 253 -10.07 -8.61 -16.41
C SER A 253 -11.52 -9.08 -16.30
N ALA A 254 -11.71 -10.40 -16.19
CA ALA A 254 -13.03 -11.01 -16.01
C ALA A 254 -13.58 -10.76 -14.60
N SER A 255 -12.73 -10.79 -13.57
CA SER A 255 -13.08 -10.49 -12.18
C SER A 255 -13.51 -9.04 -12.02
N LEU A 256 -12.76 -8.08 -12.62
CA LEU A 256 -13.13 -6.68 -12.61
C LEU A 256 -14.44 -6.44 -13.36
N ALA A 257 -14.68 -7.15 -14.48
CA ALA A 257 -15.96 -7.08 -15.20
C ALA A 257 -17.14 -7.58 -14.36
N ALA A 258 -16.92 -8.60 -13.53
CA ALA A 258 -17.94 -9.10 -12.59
C ALA A 258 -18.27 -8.05 -11.53
N VAL A 259 -17.25 -7.44 -10.90
CA VAL A 259 -17.43 -6.34 -9.93
C VAL A 259 -18.21 -5.16 -10.56
N ILE A 260 -17.87 -4.77 -11.80
CA ILE A 260 -18.58 -3.68 -12.49
C ILE A 260 -20.08 -4.01 -12.71
N LYS A 261 -20.42 -5.27 -12.93
CA LYS A 261 -21.83 -5.69 -13.09
C LYS A 261 -22.64 -5.53 -11.80
N GLU A 262 -22.02 -5.74 -10.64
CA GLU A 262 -22.70 -5.55 -9.35
C GLU A 262 -23.17 -4.09 -9.16
N PHE A 263 -22.37 -3.09 -9.58
CA PHE A 263 -22.79 -1.68 -9.53
C PHE A 263 -24.07 -1.38 -10.33
N LYS A 264 -24.34 -2.13 -11.41
CA LYS A 264 -25.52 -1.88 -12.26
C LYS A 264 -26.82 -2.33 -11.62
N HIS A 265 -26.78 -3.24 -10.65
CA HIS A 265 -27.95 -3.73 -9.96
C HIS A 265 -28.37 -2.87 -8.77
N GLY A 266 -27.48 -2.02 -8.23
CA GLY A 266 -27.75 -1.17 -7.07
C GLY A 266 -28.42 0.19 -7.40
N PHE A 267 -28.26 0.72 -8.60
CA PHE A 267 -28.70 2.08 -8.95
C PHE A 267 -30.14 2.21 -9.45
N TYR A 268 -30.84 1.12 -9.71
CA TYR A 268 -32.23 1.12 -10.19
C TYR A 268 -33.07 0.17 -9.32
N LYS A 269 -33.37 0.61 -8.11
CA LYS A 269 -34.51 0.12 -7.33
C LYS A 269 -35.57 1.19 -7.25
#